data_8be6b8cc5cf01e720180e453b7e97930
#
_entry.id   8be6b8cc5cf01e720180e453b7e97930
#
_cell.length_a   1.000
_cell.length_b   1.000
_cell.length_c   1.000
_cell.angle_alpha   90.00
_cell.angle_beta   90.00
_cell.angle_gamma   90.00
#
_symmetry.space_group_name_H-M   'P 1'
#
loop_
_entity.id
_entity.type
_entity.pdbx_description
1 polymer ?
#
loop_
_entity_poly.entity_id
_entity_poly.type
_entity_poly.pdbx_seq_one_letter_code
_entity_poly.pdbx_strand_id
1 'polypeptide(L)'
;MSIEKIPSSLFMLYDQLRWEEKAIIQSGKRKGIDIQAINCRDLVIDLDEENEYSSRTMLQRCVSYFNNLHSTAAIEGLGATVINSFRTTVICGNKLFSHMKLRKAGVDVPKAICAFSQPSALNGLDNYGYPKVIKPVVGSWGRLIALLKDKDIAEAVLEDREHMYPLYHVYYFEEYIKRPPRDIRAIVVGDTVAAAIYRYSGNGSWKTNMALGGTAEPCKVTNELEDICLKASRAVQGEIVGVDLMESNDNGLLVHEVNNTTEFKNTVRVTEEDIPAAIVDHCIKLKRR
;
A
#
# COMPACT_ATOMS: atom_id res chain seq x y z
N MET A 1 8.41 -13.32 45.51
CA MET A 1 8.30 -13.94 44.18
C MET A 1 8.11 -12.84 43.18
N SER A 2 9.19 -12.45 42.51
CA SER A 2 9.12 -11.49 41.40
C SER A 2 8.43 -12.19 40.22
N ILE A 3 7.28 -11.66 39.82
CA ILE A 3 6.62 -12.07 38.58
C ILE A 3 7.57 -11.64 37.48
N GLU A 4 8.33 -12.59 36.92
CA GLU A 4 9.05 -12.36 35.68
C GLU A 4 8.01 -11.91 34.65
N LYS A 5 8.11 -10.62 34.22
CA LYS A 5 7.33 -10.11 33.10
C LYS A 5 7.77 -10.93 31.89
N ILE A 6 6.89 -11.82 31.43
CA ILE A 6 7.05 -12.47 30.12
C ILE A 6 7.26 -11.32 29.11
N PRO A 7 8.40 -11.28 28.43
CA PRO A 7 8.66 -10.20 27.47
C PRO A 7 7.50 -10.19 26.46
N SER A 8 6.92 -9.03 26.23
CA SER A 8 5.86 -8.91 25.22
C SER A 8 6.51 -9.22 23.86
N SER A 9 6.27 -10.42 23.34
CA SER A 9 6.74 -10.86 22.04
C SER A 9 5.77 -10.40 20.95
N LEU A 10 6.30 -9.88 19.86
CA LEU A 10 5.60 -9.58 18.61
C LEU A 10 6.18 -10.49 17.53
N PHE A 11 5.33 -11.06 16.70
CA PHE A 11 5.80 -11.79 15.53
C PHE A 11 5.81 -10.87 14.30
N MET A 12 6.78 -11.04 13.42
CA MET A 12 6.85 -10.32 12.15
C MET A 12 7.06 -11.30 11.00
N LEU A 13 6.10 -11.35 10.09
CA LEU A 13 6.15 -12.20 8.92
C LEU A 13 6.75 -11.41 7.74
N TYR A 14 7.76 -11.95 7.08
CA TYR A 14 8.42 -11.31 5.94
C TYR A 14 8.80 -12.34 4.86
N ASP A 15 9.07 -11.88 3.64
CA ASP A 15 9.69 -12.66 2.57
C ASP A 15 11.01 -12.06 2.08
N GLN A 16 11.27 -10.80 2.44
CA GLN A 16 12.51 -10.08 2.19
C GLN A 16 12.86 -9.22 3.41
N LEU A 17 14.05 -9.44 3.97
CA LEU A 17 14.52 -8.68 5.13
C LEU A 17 15.23 -7.39 4.67
N ARG A 18 14.43 -6.36 4.35
CA ARG A 18 14.89 -5.05 3.87
C ARG A 18 15.32 -4.15 5.04
N TRP A 19 15.58 -2.89 4.73
CA TRP A 19 15.91 -1.88 5.73
C TRP A 19 14.74 -1.67 6.72
N GLU A 20 13.52 -1.64 6.24
CA GLU A 20 12.30 -1.44 7.03
C GLU A 20 12.13 -2.50 8.12
N GLU A 21 12.24 -3.76 7.75
CA GLU A 21 12.09 -4.90 8.67
C GLU A 21 13.20 -4.89 9.73
N LYS A 22 14.45 -4.60 9.31
CA LYS A 22 15.59 -4.45 10.25
C LYS A 22 15.40 -3.28 11.21
N ALA A 23 14.89 -2.14 10.74
CA ALA A 23 14.64 -0.95 11.56
C ALA A 23 13.53 -1.22 12.60
N ILE A 24 12.46 -1.96 12.23
CA ILE A 24 11.40 -2.37 13.16
C ILE A 24 11.97 -3.30 14.24
N ILE A 25 12.77 -4.31 13.88
CA ILE A 25 13.42 -5.23 14.84
C ILE A 25 14.32 -4.44 15.80
N GLN A 26 15.14 -3.53 15.28
CA GLN A 26 16.01 -2.69 16.11
C GLN A 26 15.22 -1.79 17.06
N SER A 27 14.09 -1.23 16.59
CA SER A 27 13.21 -0.43 17.42
C SER A 27 12.58 -1.26 18.54
N GLY A 28 12.12 -2.48 18.24
CA GLY A 28 11.66 -3.44 19.25
C GLY A 28 12.70 -3.68 20.33
N LYS A 29 13.94 -3.97 19.94
CA LYS A 29 15.06 -4.17 20.88
C LYS A 29 15.29 -2.96 21.80
N ARG A 30 15.29 -1.73 21.23
CA ARG A 30 15.43 -0.49 22.03
C ARG A 30 14.31 -0.34 23.07
N LYS A 31 13.11 -0.86 22.79
CA LYS A 31 11.93 -0.80 23.66
C LYS A 31 11.79 -2.02 24.58
N GLY A 32 12.74 -2.96 24.58
CA GLY A 32 12.67 -4.20 25.36
C GLY A 32 11.54 -5.15 24.88
N ILE A 33 11.16 -5.04 23.59
CA ILE A 33 10.16 -5.89 22.95
C ILE A 33 10.90 -6.87 22.04
N ASP A 34 10.71 -8.16 22.28
CA ASP A 34 11.24 -9.19 21.39
C ASP A 34 10.37 -9.32 20.14
N ILE A 35 10.97 -9.09 18.95
CA ILE A 35 10.31 -9.26 17.66
C ILE A 35 10.87 -10.51 16.99
N GLN A 36 10.06 -11.56 16.97
CA GLN A 36 10.39 -12.81 16.30
C GLN A 36 10.09 -12.70 14.81
N ALA A 37 11.14 -12.55 14.01
CA ALA A 37 11.02 -12.41 12.56
C ALA A 37 10.97 -13.79 11.89
N ILE A 38 9.92 -14.05 11.12
CA ILE A 38 9.62 -15.33 10.46
C ILE A 38 9.62 -15.11 8.96
N ASN A 39 10.49 -15.84 8.25
CA ASN A 39 10.45 -15.83 6.79
C ASN A 39 9.32 -16.75 6.30
N CYS A 40 8.33 -16.17 5.64
CA CYS A 40 7.17 -16.93 5.16
C CYS A 40 7.52 -18.02 4.14
N ARG A 41 8.67 -17.91 3.48
CA ARG A 41 9.16 -18.92 2.51
C ARG A 41 9.63 -20.22 3.16
N ASP A 42 9.92 -20.16 4.46
CA ASP A 42 10.40 -21.30 5.24
C ASP A 42 9.26 -21.96 6.03
N LEU A 43 8.02 -21.38 5.93
CA LEU A 43 6.87 -21.88 6.66
C LEU A 43 6.18 -23.03 5.93
N VAL A 44 5.86 -24.07 6.68
CA VAL A 44 4.82 -25.05 6.38
C VAL A 44 3.75 -24.89 7.44
N ILE A 45 2.52 -24.58 7.03
CA ILE A 45 1.39 -24.32 7.94
C ILE A 45 0.41 -25.46 7.78
N ASP A 46 0.20 -26.22 8.85
CA ASP A 46 -0.94 -27.16 8.92
C ASP A 46 -2.22 -26.33 9.07
N LEU A 47 -3.17 -26.51 8.18
CA LEU A 47 -4.42 -25.73 8.15
C LEU A 47 -5.53 -26.35 8.99
N ASP A 48 -5.36 -27.58 9.44
CA ASP A 48 -6.35 -28.34 10.19
C ASP A 48 -6.10 -28.32 11.70
N GLU A 49 -4.89 -27.95 12.13
CA GLU A 49 -4.49 -27.92 13.54
C GLU A 49 -4.05 -26.52 14.00
N GLU A 50 -4.40 -26.18 15.24
CA GLU A 50 -3.84 -25.00 15.90
C GLU A 50 -2.32 -25.14 16.03
N ASN A 51 -1.61 -24.05 15.81
CA ASN A 51 -0.16 -23.99 15.89
C ASN A 51 0.33 -22.88 16.83
N GLU A 52 1.64 -22.73 16.96
CA GLU A 52 2.24 -21.72 17.85
C GLU A 52 1.86 -20.27 17.53
N TYR A 53 1.30 -20.00 16.35
CA TYR A 53 0.89 -18.65 15.90
C TYR A 53 -0.57 -18.33 16.26
N SER A 54 -1.39 -19.33 16.60
CA SER A 54 -2.78 -19.15 17.02
C SER A 54 -2.85 -18.18 18.20
N SER A 55 -3.80 -17.27 18.18
CA SER A 55 -3.95 -16.20 19.19
C SER A 55 -2.75 -15.25 19.35
N ARG A 56 -1.81 -15.23 18.40
CA ARG A 56 -0.69 -14.29 18.39
C ARG A 56 -1.00 -13.04 17.57
N THR A 57 -0.30 -11.94 17.91
CA THR A 57 -0.31 -10.73 17.09
C THR A 57 0.91 -10.74 16.18
N MET A 58 0.69 -10.61 14.88
CA MET A 58 1.73 -10.67 13.85
C MET A 58 1.71 -9.42 12.99
N LEU A 59 2.87 -8.84 12.76
CA LEU A 59 3.07 -7.76 11.80
C LEU A 59 3.40 -8.37 10.43
N GLN A 60 2.55 -8.12 9.44
CA GLN A 60 2.76 -8.58 8.07
C GLN A 60 3.63 -7.61 7.29
N ARG A 61 4.77 -8.10 6.78
CA ARG A 61 5.78 -7.32 6.06
C ARG A 61 6.24 -7.97 4.74
N CYS A 62 5.55 -9.01 4.24
CA CYS A 62 5.88 -9.59 2.95
C CYS A 62 5.70 -8.56 1.83
N VAL A 63 6.68 -8.47 0.95
CA VAL A 63 6.72 -7.57 -0.22
C VAL A 63 5.92 -8.16 -1.38
N SER A 64 6.04 -9.47 -1.59
CA SER A 64 5.25 -10.19 -2.60
C SER A 64 3.76 -10.15 -2.22
N TYR A 65 2.93 -9.60 -3.11
CA TYR A 65 1.49 -9.57 -2.90
C TYR A 65 0.90 -10.96 -2.61
N PHE A 66 1.31 -11.97 -3.36
CA PHE A 66 0.77 -13.33 -3.18
C PHE A 66 1.25 -13.98 -1.88
N ASN A 67 2.52 -13.80 -1.50
CA ASN A 67 3.01 -14.29 -0.21
C ASN A 67 2.28 -13.59 0.94
N ASN A 68 2.13 -12.27 0.86
CA ASN A 68 1.40 -11.48 1.84
C ASN A 68 -0.04 -11.98 1.98
N LEU A 69 -0.78 -12.04 0.86
CA LEU A 69 -2.19 -12.42 0.84
C LEU A 69 -2.44 -13.81 1.42
N HIS A 70 -1.71 -14.82 0.94
CA HIS A 70 -1.99 -16.21 1.29
C HIS A 70 -1.47 -16.58 2.67
N SER A 71 -0.28 -16.08 3.07
CA SER A 71 0.21 -16.31 4.43
C SER A 71 -0.64 -15.61 5.48
N THR A 72 -1.14 -14.40 5.18
CA THR A 72 -2.09 -13.72 6.07
C THR A 72 -3.40 -14.49 6.21
N ALA A 73 -3.96 -14.98 5.09
CA ALA A 73 -5.18 -15.78 5.10
C ALA A 73 -5.03 -17.04 5.95
N ALA A 74 -3.93 -17.79 5.78
CA ALA A 74 -3.67 -19.01 6.52
C ALA A 74 -3.52 -18.74 8.03
N ILE A 75 -2.74 -17.72 8.39
CA ILE A 75 -2.44 -17.40 9.79
C ILE A 75 -3.66 -16.80 10.51
N GLU A 76 -4.43 -15.92 9.86
CA GLU A 76 -5.71 -15.42 10.42
C GLU A 76 -6.74 -16.55 10.54
N GLY A 77 -6.80 -17.47 9.57
CA GLY A 77 -7.68 -18.65 9.63
C GLY A 77 -7.42 -19.54 10.85
N LEU A 78 -6.20 -19.56 11.36
CA LEU A 78 -5.80 -20.27 12.57
C LEU A 78 -5.91 -19.41 13.85
N GLY A 79 -6.57 -18.26 13.80
CA GLY A 79 -6.91 -17.45 14.97
C GLY A 79 -5.88 -16.40 15.38
N ALA A 80 -4.84 -16.13 14.58
CA ALA A 80 -3.92 -15.03 14.82
C ALA A 80 -4.53 -13.67 14.45
N THR A 81 -4.08 -12.60 15.10
CA THR A 81 -4.35 -11.22 14.68
C THR A 81 -3.22 -10.72 13.80
N VAL A 82 -3.47 -10.47 12.52
CA VAL A 82 -2.44 -10.00 11.60
C VAL A 82 -2.62 -8.51 11.25
N ILE A 83 -1.55 -7.75 11.26
CA ILE A 83 -1.47 -6.32 10.95
C ILE A 83 -0.60 -6.14 9.70
N ASN A 84 -1.15 -5.73 8.56
CA ASN A 84 -2.56 -5.51 8.26
C ASN A 84 -3.28 -6.84 7.99
N SER A 85 -4.61 -6.82 8.18
CA SER A 85 -5.47 -7.99 8.01
C SER A 85 -5.51 -8.52 6.57
N PHE A 86 -5.96 -9.77 6.41
CA PHE A 86 -6.26 -10.35 5.10
C PHE A 86 -7.19 -9.45 4.27
N ARG A 87 -8.25 -8.93 4.91
CA ARG A 87 -9.20 -8.04 4.23
C ARG A 87 -8.54 -6.76 3.72
N THR A 88 -7.68 -6.13 4.52
CA THR A 88 -6.89 -4.96 4.09
C THR A 88 -5.97 -5.30 2.93
N THR A 89 -5.31 -6.46 2.98
CA THR A 89 -4.43 -6.92 1.91
C THR A 89 -5.18 -7.14 0.60
N VAL A 90 -6.37 -7.77 0.64
CA VAL A 90 -7.24 -7.92 -0.55
C VAL A 90 -7.62 -6.57 -1.15
N ILE A 91 -8.03 -5.62 -0.31
CA ILE A 91 -8.48 -4.30 -0.78
C ILE A 91 -7.31 -3.50 -1.37
N CYS A 92 -6.21 -3.37 -0.64
CA CYS A 92 -5.06 -2.55 -1.06
C CYS A 92 -4.29 -3.19 -2.22
N GLY A 93 -4.26 -4.52 -2.31
CA GLY A 93 -3.57 -5.24 -3.38
C GLY A 93 -4.23 -5.13 -4.76
N ASN A 94 -5.45 -4.61 -4.83
CA ASN A 94 -6.19 -4.43 -6.08
C ASN A 94 -6.70 -2.99 -6.21
N LYS A 95 -6.23 -2.27 -7.26
CA LYS A 95 -6.55 -0.84 -7.48
C LYS A 95 -8.04 -0.58 -7.67
N LEU A 96 -8.76 -1.47 -8.34
CA LEU A 96 -10.21 -1.35 -8.48
C LEU A 96 -10.92 -1.49 -7.13
N PHE A 97 -10.50 -2.45 -6.29
CA PHE A 97 -11.11 -2.66 -4.98
C PHE A 97 -10.86 -1.48 -4.04
N SER A 98 -9.61 -0.99 -3.97
CA SER A 98 -9.26 0.16 -3.15
C SER A 98 -9.98 1.42 -3.64
N HIS A 99 -10.02 1.68 -4.95
CA HIS A 99 -10.75 2.81 -5.53
C HIS A 99 -12.24 2.81 -5.12
N MET A 100 -12.92 1.66 -5.25
CA MET A 100 -14.34 1.55 -4.88
C MET A 100 -14.58 1.76 -3.38
N LYS A 101 -13.65 1.31 -2.53
CA LYS A 101 -13.72 1.52 -1.08
C LYS A 101 -13.51 2.99 -0.71
N LEU A 102 -12.50 3.63 -1.29
CA LEU A 102 -12.19 5.04 -1.07
C LEU A 102 -13.37 5.92 -1.51
N ARG A 103 -13.91 5.72 -2.72
CA ARG A 103 -15.10 6.44 -3.20
C ARG A 103 -16.30 6.27 -2.29
N LYS A 104 -16.59 5.03 -1.88
CA LYS A 104 -17.73 4.76 -0.97
C LYS A 104 -17.58 5.49 0.37
N ALA A 105 -16.35 5.66 0.84
CA ALA A 105 -16.05 6.41 2.05
C ALA A 105 -16.04 7.94 1.82
N GLY A 106 -16.24 8.42 0.60
CA GLY A 106 -16.18 9.84 0.26
C GLY A 106 -14.76 10.42 0.32
N VAL A 107 -13.75 9.60 0.03
CA VAL A 107 -12.37 10.05 -0.20
C VAL A 107 -12.25 10.50 -1.64
N ASP A 108 -11.64 11.66 -1.87
CA ASP A 108 -11.40 12.17 -3.21
C ASP A 108 -10.32 11.34 -3.91
N VAL A 109 -10.70 10.79 -5.08
CA VAL A 109 -9.86 9.93 -5.91
C VAL A 109 -9.97 10.37 -7.38
N PRO A 110 -8.97 10.11 -8.23
CA PRO A 110 -9.09 10.34 -9.67
C PRO A 110 -10.31 9.62 -10.25
N LYS A 111 -11.02 10.23 -11.19
CA LYS A 111 -12.11 9.53 -11.89
C LYS A 111 -11.57 8.31 -12.62
N ALA A 112 -12.29 7.20 -12.55
CA ALA A 112 -11.86 5.95 -13.17
C ALA A 112 -13.00 5.24 -13.88
N ILE A 113 -12.64 4.44 -14.89
CA ILE A 113 -13.52 3.51 -15.58
C ILE A 113 -12.89 2.13 -15.62
N CYS A 114 -13.70 1.10 -15.72
CA CYS A 114 -13.27 -0.28 -15.83
C CYS A 114 -14.02 -0.99 -16.95
N ALA A 115 -13.31 -1.81 -17.74
CA ALA A 115 -13.86 -2.63 -18.80
C ALA A 115 -13.27 -4.05 -18.73
N PHE A 116 -13.95 -5.02 -19.33
CA PHE A 116 -13.61 -6.44 -19.24
C PHE A 116 -13.40 -7.09 -20.63
N SER A 117 -13.37 -6.28 -21.68
CA SER A 117 -12.98 -6.68 -23.03
C SER A 117 -12.38 -5.50 -23.76
N GLN A 118 -11.51 -5.77 -24.75
CA GLN A 118 -10.90 -4.73 -25.58
C GLN A 118 -11.93 -3.83 -26.28
N PRO A 119 -13.01 -4.37 -26.92
CA PRO A 119 -14.01 -3.52 -27.56
C PRO A 119 -14.74 -2.60 -26.56
N SER A 120 -15.10 -3.09 -25.38
CA SER A 120 -15.75 -2.25 -24.35
C SER A 120 -14.80 -1.24 -23.75
N ALA A 121 -13.50 -1.57 -23.65
CA ALA A 121 -12.47 -0.64 -23.21
C ALA A 121 -12.30 0.53 -24.18
N LEU A 122 -12.19 0.26 -25.50
CA LEU A 122 -12.10 1.28 -26.53
C LEU A 122 -13.34 2.17 -26.57
N ASN A 123 -14.53 1.57 -26.54
CA ASN A 123 -15.79 2.33 -26.48
C ASN A 123 -15.86 3.22 -25.21
N GLY A 124 -15.43 2.71 -24.07
CA GLY A 124 -15.30 3.48 -22.84
C GLY A 124 -14.36 4.68 -23.00
N LEU A 125 -13.18 4.47 -23.58
CA LEU A 125 -12.21 5.53 -23.81
C LEU A 125 -12.71 6.58 -24.79
N ASP A 126 -13.40 6.19 -25.86
CA ASP A 126 -14.02 7.11 -26.83
C ASP A 126 -15.09 7.99 -26.16
N ASN A 127 -15.89 7.43 -25.24
CA ASN A 127 -16.94 8.16 -24.53
C ASN A 127 -16.41 9.07 -23.41
N TYR A 128 -15.39 8.61 -22.66
CA TYR A 128 -14.84 9.35 -21.50
C TYR A 128 -13.63 10.23 -21.86
N GLY A 129 -13.13 10.13 -23.12
CA GLY A 129 -12.09 10.97 -23.69
C GLY A 129 -10.67 10.66 -23.19
N TYR A 130 -9.72 11.29 -23.85
CA TYR A 130 -8.27 11.19 -23.60
C TYR A 130 -7.74 12.51 -22.99
N PRO A 131 -6.58 12.53 -22.31
CA PRO A 131 -5.74 11.38 -21.98
C PRO A 131 -6.27 10.57 -20.78
N LYS A 132 -5.94 9.28 -20.74
CA LYS A 132 -6.19 8.38 -19.62
C LYS A 132 -4.91 7.63 -19.23
N VAL A 133 -4.85 7.18 -17.97
CA VAL A 133 -3.77 6.32 -17.48
C VAL A 133 -4.30 4.93 -17.28
N ILE A 134 -3.82 3.95 -18.07
CA ILE A 134 -4.12 2.54 -17.86
C ILE A 134 -3.17 1.96 -16.81
N LYS A 135 -3.72 1.21 -15.84
CA LYS A 135 -2.95 0.55 -14.78
C LYS A 135 -3.40 -0.91 -14.66
N PRO A 136 -2.49 -1.87 -14.39
CA PRO A 136 -2.92 -3.20 -13.98
C PRO A 136 -3.64 -3.11 -12.64
N VAL A 137 -4.75 -3.85 -12.47
CA VAL A 137 -5.50 -3.86 -11.20
C VAL A 137 -4.65 -4.38 -10.04
N VAL A 138 -3.78 -5.37 -10.30
CA VAL A 138 -2.75 -5.87 -9.37
C VAL A 138 -1.38 -5.56 -9.96
N GLY A 139 -0.56 -4.87 -9.20
CA GLY A 139 0.80 -4.48 -9.62
C GLY A 139 1.34 -3.33 -8.80
N SER A 140 2.68 -3.21 -8.75
CA SER A 140 3.41 -2.23 -7.96
C SER A 140 4.55 -1.59 -8.76
N TRP A 141 5.19 -0.58 -8.17
CA TRP A 141 6.36 0.14 -8.69
C TRP A 141 6.18 0.78 -10.06
N GLY A 142 4.95 1.13 -10.46
CA GLY A 142 4.67 1.80 -11.73
C GLY A 142 4.91 0.93 -12.97
N ARG A 143 5.03 -0.40 -12.80
CA ARG A 143 5.18 -1.33 -13.93
C ARG A 143 3.86 -1.48 -14.68
N LEU A 144 3.95 -1.62 -15.99
CA LEU A 144 2.79 -1.80 -16.90
C LEU A 144 1.75 -0.67 -16.80
N ILE A 145 2.17 0.54 -16.40
CA ILE A 145 1.34 1.74 -16.43
C ILE A 145 1.68 2.50 -17.70
N ALA A 146 0.67 2.88 -18.48
CA ALA A 146 0.82 3.66 -19.71
C ALA A 146 -0.11 4.87 -19.72
N LEU A 147 0.36 5.95 -20.33
CA LEU A 147 -0.44 7.14 -20.64
C LEU A 147 -0.99 6.99 -22.07
N LEU A 148 -2.31 6.85 -22.15
CA LEU A 148 -3.05 6.78 -23.41
C LEU A 148 -3.42 8.21 -23.81
N LYS A 149 -2.68 8.79 -24.76
CA LYS A 149 -2.89 10.17 -25.20
C LYS A 149 -4.01 10.29 -26.22
N ASP A 150 -4.22 9.25 -26.99
CA ASP A 150 -5.13 9.15 -28.11
C ASP A 150 -5.58 7.70 -28.34
N LYS A 151 -6.45 7.51 -29.34
CA LYS A 151 -7.02 6.22 -29.69
C LYS A 151 -5.99 5.23 -30.22
N ASP A 152 -5.07 5.67 -31.08
CA ASP A 152 -4.09 4.80 -31.71
C ASP A 152 -3.16 4.16 -30.66
N ILE A 153 -2.70 4.97 -29.70
CA ILE A 153 -1.92 4.46 -28.54
C ILE A 153 -2.75 3.51 -27.70
N ALA A 154 -4.04 3.80 -27.49
CA ALA A 154 -4.93 2.95 -26.72
C ALA A 154 -5.12 1.59 -27.39
N GLU A 155 -5.39 1.56 -28.69
CA GLU A 155 -5.55 0.32 -29.47
C GLU A 155 -4.31 -0.56 -29.37
N ALA A 156 -3.12 0.00 -29.60
CA ALA A 156 -1.86 -0.75 -29.51
C ALA A 156 -1.59 -1.32 -28.10
N VAL A 157 -1.84 -0.51 -27.05
CA VAL A 157 -1.62 -0.96 -25.66
C VAL A 157 -2.65 -2.02 -25.25
N LEU A 158 -3.88 -1.93 -25.71
CA LEU A 158 -4.92 -2.92 -25.39
C LEU A 158 -4.70 -4.22 -26.15
N GLU A 159 -4.29 -4.17 -27.42
CA GLU A 159 -3.90 -5.34 -28.20
C GLU A 159 -2.75 -6.10 -27.49
N ASP A 160 -1.70 -5.40 -27.07
CA ASP A 160 -0.59 -6.00 -26.32
C ASP A 160 -1.07 -6.73 -25.05
N ARG A 161 -2.05 -6.15 -24.34
CA ARG A 161 -2.62 -6.77 -23.11
C ARG A 161 -3.45 -8.02 -23.37
N GLU A 162 -4.12 -8.15 -24.50
CA GLU A 162 -4.84 -9.37 -24.89
C GLU A 162 -3.91 -10.59 -24.97
N HIS A 163 -2.62 -10.37 -25.25
CA HIS A 163 -1.60 -11.42 -25.28
C HIS A 163 -0.95 -11.70 -23.93
N MET A 164 -1.33 -10.96 -22.87
CA MET A 164 -0.83 -11.15 -21.53
C MET A 164 -1.71 -12.14 -20.72
N TYR A 165 -1.31 -12.39 -19.49
CA TYR A 165 -2.08 -13.21 -18.55
C TYR A 165 -3.47 -12.60 -18.27
N PRO A 166 -4.55 -13.40 -18.10
CA PRO A 166 -5.94 -12.92 -17.96
C PRO A 166 -6.19 -11.82 -16.92
N LEU A 167 -5.33 -11.69 -15.90
CA LEU A 167 -5.40 -10.59 -14.94
C LEU A 167 -5.32 -9.21 -15.63
N TYR A 168 -4.62 -9.11 -16.77
CA TYR A 168 -4.45 -7.86 -17.53
C TYR A 168 -5.62 -7.55 -18.46
N HIS A 169 -6.58 -8.47 -18.60
CA HIS A 169 -7.84 -8.25 -19.32
C HIS A 169 -8.90 -7.52 -18.46
N VAL A 170 -8.59 -7.21 -17.21
CA VAL A 170 -9.34 -6.24 -16.42
C VAL A 170 -8.74 -4.86 -16.69
N TYR A 171 -9.34 -4.12 -17.60
CA TYR A 171 -8.87 -2.81 -18.04
C TYR A 171 -9.34 -1.73 -17.07
N TYR A 172 -8.41 -1.18 -16.30
CA TYR A 172 -8.66 -0.13 -15.33
C TYR A 172 -7.95 1.15 -15.78
N PHE A 173 -8.74 2.21 -15.99
CA PHE A 173 -8.27 3.50 -16.46
C PHE A 173 -8.60 4.57 -15.44
N GLU A 174 -7.63 5.45 -15.19
CA GLU A 174 -7.84 6.68 -14.43
C GLU A 174 -7.68 7.91 -15.33
N GLU A 175 -8.31 9.01 -14.95
CA GLU A 175 -8.04 10.30 -15.56
C GLU A 175 -6.58 10.70 -15.35
N TYR A 176 -5.99 11.40 -16.34
CA TYR A 176 -4.68 11.97 -16.19
C TYR A 176 -4.77 13.28 -15.40
N ILE A 177 -4.21 13.29 -14.19
CA ILE A 177 -4.22 14.46 -13.31
C ILE A 177 -3.09 15.42 -13.67
N LYS A 178 -3.42 16.65 -14.05
CA LYS A 178 -2.46 17.75 -14.17
C LYS A 178 -2.03 18.18 -12.78
N ARG A 179 -0.74 18.04 -12.48
CA ARG A 179 -0.17 18.25 -11.16
C ARG A 179 1.29 18.66 -11.25
N PRO A 180 1.89 19.20 -10.19
CA PRO A 180 3.34 19.33 -10.09
C PRO A 180 4.04 17.98 -10.34
N PRO A 181 5.31 17.97 -10.79
CA PRO A 181 6.05 16.73 -11.07
C PRO A 181 6.46 15.98 -9.80
N ARG A 182 5.53 15.89 -8.86
CA ARG A 182 5.68 15.23 -7.57
C ARG A 182 4.38 14.58 -7.13
N ASP A 183 4.45 13.71 -6.14
CA ASP A 183 3.33 13.21 -5.37
C ASP A 183 3.68 13.25 -3.87
N ILE A 184 2.68 12.99 -3.02
CA ILE A 184 2.85 12.90 -1.58
C ILE A 184 2.75 11.42 -1.17
N ARG A 185 3.71 10.95 -0.37
CA ARG A 185 3.62 9.70 0.39
C ARG A 185 3.44 10.03 1.86
N ALA A 186 2.28 9.72 2.43
CA ALA A 186 2.02 9.80 3.86
C ALA A 186 2.05 8.40 4.49
N ILE A 187 2.62 8.28 5.68
CA ILE A 187 2.65 7.04 6.46
C ILE A 187 1.65 7.17 7.60
N VAL A 188 0.61 6.34 7.56
CA VAL A 188 -0.40 6.27 8.61
C VAL A 188 -0.09 5.09 9.51
N VAL A 189 -0.11 5.33 10.82
CA VAL A 189 0.04 4.30 11.86
C VAL A 189 -1.08 4.48 12.87
N GLY A 190 -2.03 3.56 12.88
CA GLY A 190 -3.25 3.68 13.66
C GLY A 190 -4.07 4.92 13.28
N ASP A 191 -4.28 5.79 14.24
CA ASP A 191 -5.10 7.01 14.09
C ASP A 191 -4.26 8.28 13.87
N THR A 192 -3.01 8.15 13.41
CA THR A 192 -2.11 9.31 13.17
C THR A 192 -1.36 9.18 11.85
N VAL A 193 -1.08 10.31 11.22
CA VAL A 193 -0.10 10.41 10.13
C VAL A 193 1.27 10.63 10.75
N ALA A 194 2.07 9.55 10.82
CA ALA A 194 3.37 9.58 11.47
C ALA A 194 4.37 10.50 10.74
N ALA A 195 4.32 10.55 9.42
CA ALA A 195 5.12 11.45 8.59
C ALA A 195 4.60 11.51 7.16
N ALA A 196 4.99 12.55 6.42
CA ALA A 196 4.73 12.66 4.99
C ALA A 196 5.95 13.22 4.25
N ILE A 197 6.10 12.83 2.98
CA ILE A 197 7.15 13.33 2.08
C ILE A 197 6.58 13.66 0.71
N TYR A 198 7.18 14.64 0.06
CA TYR A 198 7.09 14.80 -1.39
C TYR A 198 8.06 13.84 -2.08
N ARG A 199 7.59 13.21 -3.15
CA ARG A 199 8.44 12.41 -4.05
C ARG A 199 8.45 13.05 -5.42
N TYR A 200 9.61 13.51 -5.84
CA TYR A 200 9.79 14.18 -7.13
C TYR A 200 10.20 13.15 -8.20
N SER A 201 9.66 13.31 -9.41
CA SER A 201 10.08 12.50 -10.54
C SER A 201 11.49 12.86 -10.99
N GLY A 202 12.30 11.87 -11.31
CA GLY A 202 13.56 12.09 -12.02
C GLY A 202 13.28 12.42 -13.50
N ASN A 203 14.11 13.25 -14.12
CA ASN A 203 14.15 13.52 -15.56
C ASN A 203 12.83 14.00 -16.20
N GLY A 204 11.98 14.73 -15.51
CA GLY A 204 10.74 15.27 -16.05
C GLY A 204 9.67 14.22 -16.37
N SER A 205 9.83 12.99 -15.94
CA SER A 205 8.81 11.94 -16.07
C SER A 205 7.53 12.31 -15.34
N TRP A 206 6.37 11.99 -15.91
CA TRP A 206 5.09 12.09 -15.21
C TRP A 206 4.90 11.04 -14.11
N LYS A 207 5.76 10.00 -14.10
CA LYS A 207 5.81 8.96 -13.03
C LYS A 207 6.76 9.42 -11.92
N THR A 208 6.31 9.39 -10.67
CA THR A 208 7.04 9.88 -9.49
C THR A 208 7.71 8.78 -8.67
N ASN A 209 7.95 7.60 -9.28
CA ASN A 209 8.53 6.47 -8.57
C ASN A 209 10.00 6.71 -8.18
N MET A 210 10.31 6.58 -6.88
CA MET A 210 11.66 6.68 -6.33
C MET A 210 12.67 5.72 -6.99
N ALA A 211 12.22 4.54 -7.43
CA ALA A 211 13.03 3.55 -8.13
C ALA A 211 13.61 4.06 -9.47
N LEU A 212 13.10 5.17 -10.01
CA LEU A 212 13.54 5.78 -11.26
C LEU A 212 14.46 7.00 -11.04
N GLY A 213 15.13 7.10 -9.89
CA GLY A 213 16.05 8.21 -9.58
C GLY A 213 15.36 9.45 -9.03
N GLY A 214 14.17 9.31 -8.46
CA GLY A 214 13.44 10.39 -7.81
C GLY A 214 14.11 10.88 -6.52
N THR A 215 13.83 12.13 -6.12
CA THR A 215 14.24 12.71 -4.84
C THR A 215 13.07 12.80 -3.88
N ALA A 216 13.35 12.87 -2.58
CA ALA A 216 12.35 13.03 -1.55
C ALA A 216 12.68 14.23 -0.65
N GLU A 217 11.64 14.98 -0.27
CA GLU A 217 11.71 16.09 0.65
C GLU A 217 10.61 15.98 1.72
N PRO A 218 10.79 16.54 2.93
CA PRO A 218 9.74 16.56 3.93
C PRO A 218 8.48 17.25 3.40
N CYS A 219 7.31 16.67 3.68
CA CYS A 219 6.01 17.30 3.45
C CYS A 219 5.38 17.59 4.81
N LYS A 220 5.00 18.84 5.04
CA LYS A 220 4.31 19.22 6.28
C LYS A 220 2.93 18.55 6.32
N VAL A 221 2.65 17.84 7.39
CA VAL A 221 1.31 17.27 7.64
C VAL A 221 0.38 18.41 8.04
N THR A 222 -0.51 18.80 7.14
CA THR A 222 -1.59 19.76 7.38
C THR A 222 -2.84 19.01 7.85
N ASN A 223 -3.80 19.71 8.47
CA ASN A 223 -5.07 19.10 8.88
C ASN A 223 -5.80 18.45 7.69
N GLU A 224 -5.79 19.08 6.51
CA GLU A 224 -6.38 18.53 5.28
C GLU A 224 -5.71 17.22 4.86
N LEU A 225 -4.35 17.18 4.86
CA LEU A 225 -3.61 15.98 4.52
C LEU A 225 -3.84 14.87 5.54
N GLU A 226 -3.88 15.19 6.83
CA GLU A 226 -4.17 14.23 7.90
C GLU A 226 -5.57 13.65 7.74
N ASP A 227 -6.58 14.49 7.59
CA ASP A 227 -7.99 14.07 7.47
C ASP A 227 -8.20 13.13 6.29
N ILE A 228 -7.68 13.46 5.11
CA ILE A 228 -7.84 12.61 3.92
C ILE A 228 -7.08 11.29 4.07
N CYS A 229 -5.87 11.29 4.65
CA CYS A 229 -5.08 10.09 4.89
C CYS A 229 -5.74 9.15 5.90
N LEU A 230 -6.22 9.67 7.03
CA LEU A 230 -6.93 8.88 8.04
C LEU A 230 -8.25 8.32 7.50
N LYS A 231 -8.99 9.11 6.73
CA LYS A 231 -10.20 8.66 6.05
C LYS A 231 -9.92 7.55 5.05
N ALA A 232 -8.82 7.66 4.28
CA ALA A 232 -8.38 6.63 3.35
C ALA A 232 -7.95 5.34 4.06
N SER A 233 -7.17 5.44 5.14
CA SER A 233 -6.77 4.30 5.96
C SER A 233 -7.97 3.54 6.52
N ARG A 234 -8.94 4.26 7.10
CA ARG A 234 -10.18 3.66 7.63
C ARG A 234 -11.02 3.01 6.53
N ALA A 235 -11.09 3.60 5.34
CA ALA A 235 -11.85 3.05 4.21
C ALA A 235 -11.35 1.67 3.78
N VAL A 236 -10.04 1.44 3.84
CA VAL A 236 -9.43 0.14 3.53
C VAL A 236 -9.23 -0.75 4.76
N GLN A 237 -9.62 -0.28 5.96
CA GLN A 237 -9.41 -0.95 7.24
C GLN A 237 -7.92 -1.20 7.54
N GLY A 238 -7.08 -0.24 7.17
CA GLY A 238 -5.64 -0.33 7.32
C GLY A 238 -5.17 0.22 8.67
N GLU A 239 -4.33 -0.53 9.37
CA GLU A 239 -3.70 -0.12 10.62
C GLU A 239 -2.34 0.57 10.40
N ILE A 240 -1.57 0.07 9.42
CA ILE A 240 -0.27 0.63 9.04
C ILE A 240 -0.22 0.68 7.52
N VAL A 241 -0.40 1.87 6.96
CA VAL A 241 -0.49 2.03 5.50
C VAL A 241 0.31 3.21 4.99
N GLY A 242 0.75 3.12 3.75
CA GLY A 242 1.22 4.26 2.99
C GLY A 242 0.11 4.79 2.09
N VAL A 243 -0.22 6.05 2.20
CA VAL A 243 -1.21 6.71 1.34
C VAL A 243 -0.46 7.57 0.32
N ASP A 244 -0.72 7.33 -0.95
CA ASP A 244 -0.15 8.10 -2.06
C ASP A 244 -1.18 9.08 -2.60
N LEU A 245 -0.82 10.37 -2.61
CA LEU A 245 -1.72 11.44 -3.02
C LEU A 245 -1.11 12.27 -4.16
N MET A 246 -1.99 12.77 -5.00
CA MET A 246 -1.69 13.76 -6.04
C MET A 246 -2.24 15.13 -5.63
N GLU A 247 -1.47 16.19 -5.86
CA GLU A 247 -1.91 17.58 -5.73
C GLU A 247 -2.50 18.01 -7.08
N SER A 248 -3.81 17.82 -7.26
CA SER A 248 -4.49 18.26 -8.48
C SER A 248 -4.58 19.78 -8.55
N ASN A 249 -4.31 20.36 -9.72
CA ASN A 249 -4.47 21.81 -9.93
C ASN A 249 -5.92 22.26 -9.78
N ASP A 250 -6.88 21.38 -10.04
CA ASP A 250 -8.31 21.72 -10.10
C ASP A 250 -9.12 21.15 -8.93
N ASN A 251 -8.67 20.07 -8.29
CA ASN A 251 -9.48 19.28 -7.34
C ASN A 251 -8.80 19.08 -5.96
N GLY A 252 -7.73 19.81 -5.65
CA GLY A 252 -7.02 19.64 -4.37
C GLY A 252 -6.30 18.29 -4.25
N LEU A 253 -6.31 17.69 -3.06
CA LEU A 253 -5.66 16.41 -2.79
C LEU A 253 -6.52 15.23 -3.26
N LEU A 254 -5.94 14.34 -4.06
CA LEU A 254 -6.56 13.10 -4.53
C LEU A 254 -5.76 11.89 -4.10
N VAL A 255 -6.38 10.94 -3.43
CA VAL A 255 -5.73 9.64 -3.08
C VAL A 255 -5.77 8.73 -4.31
N HIS A 256 -4.61 8.29 -4.78
CA HIS A 256 -4.55 7.41 -5.94
C HIS A 256 -4.07 5.98 -5.62
N GLU A 257 -3.49 5.75 -4.44
CA GLU A 257 -3.09 4.41 -3.98
C GLU A 257 -2.99 4.35 -2.45
N VAL A 258 -3.36 3.21 -1.87
CA VAL A 258 -3.11 2.89 -0.46
C VAL A 258 -2.35 1.57 -0.39
N ASN A 259 -1.18 1.58 0.26
CA ASN A 259 -0.25 0.46 0.31
C ASN A 259 -0.25 -0.17 1.72
N ASN A 260 -0.65 -1.45 1.83
CA ASN A 260 -0.69 -2.18 3.11
C ASN A 260 0.68 -2.69 3.62
N THR A 261 1.70 -2.67 2.77
CA THR A 261 3.11 -2.96 3.15
C THR A 261 3.98 -1.82 2.67
N THR A 262 3.87 -0.68 3.36
CA THR A 262 4.53 0.55 2.93
C THR A 262 6.04 0.53 3.19
N GLU A 263 6.80 1.09 2.24
CA GLU A 263 8.21 1.44 2.39
C GLU A 263 8.31 2.83 3.02
N PHE A 264 9.17 2.97 4.03
CA PHE A 264 9.32 4.24 4.77
C PHE A 264 10.78 4.66 4.99
N LYS A 265 11.75 3.95 4.43
CA LYS A 265 13.19 4.29 4.55
C LYS A 265 13.48 5.74 4.14
N ASN A 266 12.97 6.16 2.99
CA ASN A 266 13.18 7.53 2.51
C ASN A 266 12.45 8.56 3.38
N THR A 267 11.27 8.21 3.91
CA THR A 267 10.52 9.08 4.82
C THR A 267 11.33 9.31 6.10
N VAL A 268 11.79 8.25 6.76
CA VAL A 268 12.65 8.38 7.95
C VAL A 268 13.90 9.22 7.65
N ARG A 269 14.54 8.99 6.51
CA ARG A 269 15.79 9.71 6.14
C ARG A 269 15.62 11.22 6.03
N VAL A 270 14.48 11.71 5.56
CA VAL A 270 14.29 13.14 5.29
C VAL A 270 13.45 13.86 6.34
N THR A 271 12.64 13.13 7.13
CA THR A 271 11.80 13.72 8.19
C THR A 271 12.39 13.52 9.58
N GLU A 272 13.33 12.57 9.73
CA GLU A 272 13.91 12.15 11.02
C GLU A 272 12.89 11.55 12.01
N GLU A 273 11.65 11.30 11.57
CA GLU A 273 10.60 10.70 12.40
C GLU A 273 10.85 9.21 12.65
N ASP A 274 10.71 8.74 13.91
CA ASP A 274 10.91 7.33 14.28
C ASP A 274 9.68 6.48 13.96
N ILE A 275 9.39 6.34 12.64
CA ILE A 275 8.29 5.50 12.14
C ILE A 275 8.39 4.06 12.64
N PRO A 276 9.57 3.41 12.70
CA PRO A 276 9.70 2.07 13.29
C PRO A 276 9.18 2.01 14.74
N ALA A 277 9.45 3.05 15.55
CA ALA A 277 8.96 3.10 16.92
C ALA A 277 7.44 3.22 16.99
N ALA A 278 6.86 4.09 16.15
CA ALA A 278 5.40 4.24 16.06
C ALA A 278 4.71 2.91 15.67
N ILE A 279 5.28 2.17 14.70
CA ILE A 279 4.77 0.86 14.29
C ILE A 279 4.80 -0.14 15.45
N VAL A 280 5.92 -0.26 16.17
CA VAL A 280 6.05 -1.18 17.29
C VAL A 280 5.05 -0.84 18.40
N ASP A 281 4.93 0.44 18.78
CA ASP A 281 3.99 0.90 19.79
C ASP A 281 2.54 0.57 19.41
N HIS A 282 2.17 0.80 18.16
CA HIS A 282 0.84 0.50 17.65
C HIS A 282 0.54 -1.01 17.70
N CYS A 283 1.46 -1.86 17.25
CA CYS A 283 1.30 -3.31 17.33
C CYS A 283 1.11 -3.80 18.76
N ILE A 284 1.86 -3.25 19.73
CA ILE A 284 1.71 -3.61 21.14
C ILE A 284 0.37 -3.11 21.73
N LYS A 285 -0.10 -1.94 21.30
CA LYS A 285 -1.41 -1.41 21.70
C LYS A 285 -2.55 -2.32 21.23
N LEU A 286 -2.49 -2.82 19.99
CA LEU A 286 -3.49 -3.76 19.45
C LEU A 286 -3.46 -5.12 20.13
N LYS A 287 -2.28 -5.63 20.50
CA LYS A 287 -2.13 -6.90 21.23
C LYS A 287 -2.83 -6.89 22.61
N ARG A 288 -3.01 -5.72 23.21
CA ARG A 288 -3.62 -5.56 24.54
C ARG A 288 -5.14 -5.41 24.51
N ARG A 289 -5.73 -5.32 23.32
CA ARG A 289 -7.18 -5.26 23.12
C ARG A 289 -7.74 -6.67 22.90
#